data_9a905a2da0b28f3d1951de19f99fbb6e
#
_entry.id   9a905a2da0b28f3d1951de19f99fbb6e
#
_cell.length_a   1.000
_cell.length_b   1.000
_cell.length_c   1.000
_cell.angle_alpha   90.00
_cell.angle_beta   90.00
_cell.angle_gamma   90.00
#
_symmetry.space_group_name_H-M   'P 1'
#
loop_
_entity.id
_entity.type
_entity.pdbx_description
1 polymer ?
#
loop_
_entity_poly.entity_id
_entity_poly.type
_entity_poly.pdbx_seq_one_letter_code
_entity_poly.pdbx_strand_id
1 'polypeptide(L)'
;MDRTNALRPDIILLTGDLMDGSPALRREDFAPMADLRAPLGVFACPGNHEYYSDLPAWRPVLRAHGITLLENEAAVLPVRGSHLTVAGVTDNVAGRFGLPGPDPHRALEGTPRPRILMAHKPELFHETAPEIDLQLSGHTHGGLALLLDQGVALFNGGFVRGWYARDDARLYVGPGSGLWGGFPLRLGVPSEILLLVLRAPR
;
A
#
# COMPACT_ATOMS: atom_id res chain seq x y z
N MET A 1 -12.03 8.87 6.70
CA MET A 1 -12.65 7.53 6.78
C MET A 1 -14.04 7.51 6.15
N ASP A 2 -14.86 8.53 6.36
CA ASP A 2 -16.26 8.56 5.85
C ASP A 2 -16.39 8.34 4.35
N ARG A 3 -15.54 9.00 3.55
CA ARG A 3 -15.54 8.82 2.09
C ARG A 3 -15.23 7.38 1.68
N THR A 4 -14.27 6.74 2.34
CA THR A 4 -13.92 5.34 2.09
C THR A 4 -15.08 4.42 2.46
N ASN A 5 -15.67 4.61 3.63
CA ASN A 5 -16.81 3.79 4.10
C ASN A 5 -18.06 4.00 3.24
N ALA A 6 -18.29 5.22 2.72
CA ALA A 6 -19.41 5.50 1.81
C ALA A 6 -19.32 4.72 0.48
N LEU A 7 -18.14 4.33 0.05
CA LEU A 7 -17.94 3.44 -1.12
C LEU A 7 -18.34 1.98 -0.83
N ARG A 8 -18.53 1.61 0.44
CA ARG A 8 -18.85 0.24 0.90
C ARG A 8 -17.94 -0.83 0.30
N PRO A 9 -16.61 -0.68 0.48
CA PRO A 9 -15.65 -1.64 -0.08
C PRO A 9 -15.78 -2.99 0.61
N ASP A 10 -15.55 -4.08 -0.12
CA ASP A 10 -15.44 -5.42 0.45
C ASP A 10 -14.13 -5.59 1.24
N ILE A 11 -13.07 -4.91 0.80
CA ILE A 11 -11.73 -4.91 1.41
C ILE A 11 -11.12 -3.52 1.30
N ILE A 12 -10.29 -3.12 2.27
CA ILE A 12 -9.50 -1.89 2.24
C ILE A 12 -8.01 -2.26 2.25
N LEU A 13 -7.26 -1.68 1.31
CA LEU A 13 -5.83 -1.89 1.14
C LEU A 13 -5.08 -0.56 1.30
N LEU A 14 -4.18 -0.50 2.28
CA LEU A 14 -3.41 0.69 2.64
C LEU A 14 -1.94 0.46 2.26
N THR A 15 -1.44 1.22 1.31
CA THR A 15 -0.12 1.00 0.69
C THR A 15 1.02 1.74 1.38
N GLY A 16 0.97 1.87 2.70
CA GLY A 16 2.04 2.45 3.51
C GLY A 16 2.01 3.97 3.65
N ASP A 17 2.98 4.48 4.42
CA ASP A 17 3.10 5.89 4.81
C ASP A 17 1.82 6.42 5.49
N LEU A 18 1.33 5.68 6.49
CA LEU A 18 0.10 5.98 7.21
C LEU A 18 0.32 6.98 8.34
N MET A 19 1.56 7.14 8.81
CA MET A 19 1.89 7.93 9.97
C MET A 19 3.26 8.60 9.88
N ASP A 20 3.36 9.79 10.47
CA ASP A 20 4.59 10.52 10.71
C ASP A 20 4.75 10.83 12.20
N GLY A 21 5.76 10.22 12.85
CA GLY A 21 6.03 10.34 14.27
C GLY A 21 5.54 9.14 15.10
N SER A 22 6.09 9.01 16.30
CA SER A 22 5.84 7.87 17.17
C SER A 22 4.39 7.80 17.69
N PRO A 23 3.92 6.61 18.14
CA PRO A 23 2.59 6.51 18.76
C PRO A 23 2.39 7.42 19.98
N ALA A 24 3.46 7.73 20.71
CA ALA A 24 3.39 8.66 21.85
C ALA A 24 2.95 10.07 21.42
N LEU A 25 3.28 10.47 20.20
CA LEU A 25 2.98 11.81 19.67
C LEU A 25 1.73 11.84 18.79
N ARG A 26 1.40 10.73 18.10
CA ARG A 26 0.44 10.74 17.00
C ARG A 26 -0.74 9.78 17.14
N ARG A 27 -0.87 9.09 18.29
CA ARG A 27 -1.97 8.13 18.49
C ARG A 27 -3.36 8.76 18.32
N GLU A 28 -3.54 9.99 18.79
CA GLU A 28 -4.82 10.69 18.67
C GLU A 28 -5.12 11.07 17.21
N ASP A 29 -4.11 11.51 16.46
CA ASP A 29 -4.25 11.81 15.02
C ASP A 29 -4.59 10.55 14.22
N PHE A 30 -4.12 9.39 14.66
CA PHE A 30 -4.36 8.09 14.04
C PHE A 30 -5.71 7.46 14.44
N ALA A 31 -6.33 7.89 15.53
CA ALA A 31 -7.56 7.32 16.07
C ALA A 31 -8.70 7.14 15.03
N PRO A 32 -8.93 8.07 14.07
CA PRO A 32 -9.97 7.91 13.06
C PRO A 32 -9.79 6.68 12.13
N MET A 33 -8.60 6.11 12.08
CA MET A 33 -8.36 4.88 11.28
C MET A 33 -9.16 3.68 11.80
N ALA A 34 -9.52 3.68 13.09
CA ALA A 34 -10.39 2.67 13.69
C ALA A 34 -11.81 2.66 13.11
N ASP A 35 -12.21 3.70 12.38
CA ASP A 35 -13.53 3.82 11.76
C ASP A 35 -13.61 3.18 10.36
N LEU A 36 -12.49 2.71 9.80
CA LEU A 36 -12.51 1.97 8.52
C LEU A 36 -13.33 0.68 8.63
N ARG A 37 -14.19 0.43 7.66
CA ARG A 37 -15.10 -0.73 7.63
C ARG A 37 -15.04 -1.44 6.29
N ALA A 38 -14.66 -2.72 6.32
CA ALA A 38 -14.71 -3.61 5.17
C ALA A 38 -14.95 -5.06 5.64
N PRO A 39 -15.93 -5.79 5.07
CA PRO A 39 -16.28 -7.15 5.50
C PRO A 39 -15.12 -8.16 5.44
N LEU A 40 -14.23 -8.02 4.47
CA LEU A 40 -13.06 -8.89 4.33
C LEU A 40 -11.83 -8.39 5.11
N GLY A 41 -11.92 -7.21 5.71
CA GLY A 41 -10.87 -6.63 6.54
C GLY A 41 -10.16 -5.42 5.94
N VAL A 42 -9.30 -4.83 6.76
CA VAL A 42 -8.42 -3.70 6.43
C VAL A 42 -6.98 -4.20 6.52
N PHE A 43 -6.25 -4.12 5.44
CA PHE A 43 -4.87 -4.59 5.33
C PHE A 43 -3.94 -3.43 5.00
N ALA A 44 -2.72 -3.48 5.49
CA ALA A 44 -1.68 -2.51 5.21
C ALA A 44 -0.36 -3.21 4.90
N CYS A 45 0.49 -2.60 4.11
CA CYS A 45 1.93 -2.84 4.11
C CYS A 45 2.65 -1.61 4.65
N PRO A 46 3.86 -1.73 5.22
CA PRO A 46 4.60 -0.56 5.65
C PRO A 46 5.19 0.21 4.46
N GLY A 47 5.23 1.53 4.56
CA GLY A 47 6.06 2.39 3.74
C GLY A 47 7.34 2.79 4.47
N ASN A 48 8.12 3.72 3.93
CA ASN A 48 9.36 4.14 4.56
C ASN A 48 9.11 5.00 5.82
N HIS A 49 8.01 5.75 5.88
CA HIS A 49 7.69 6.59 7.05
C HIS A 49 7.34 5.78 8.29
N GLU A 50 6.77 4.59 8.16
CA GLU A 50 6.55 3.70 9.30
C GLU A 50 7.86 3.37 10.03
N TYR A 51 8.95 3.15 9.30
CA TYR A 51 10.27 2.87 9.91
C TYR A 51 10.86 4.09 10.60
N TYR A 52 10.70 5.28 10.01
CA TYR A 52 11.14 6.54 10.64
C TYR A 52 10.32 6.89 11.89
N SER A 53 9.11 6.35 11.99
CA SER A 53 8.10 6.63 13.01
C SER A 53 8.00 5.56 14.10
N ASP A 54 8.99 4.66 14.24
CA ASP A 54 8.99 3.55 15.20
C ASP A 54 7.92 2.47 14.86
N LEU A 55 8.08 1.81 13.72
CA LEU A 55 7.18 0.73 13.28
C LEU A 55 6.93 -0.34 14.36
N PRO A 56 7.94 -0.82 15.14
CA PRO A 56 7.69 -1.76 16.23
C PRO A 56 6.65 -1.28 17.25
N ALA A 57 6.68 0.00 17.62
CA ALA A 57 5.70 0.59 18.53
C ALA A 57 4.32 0.80 17.86
N TRP A 58 4.28 0.98 16.55
CA TRP A 58 3.02 1.12 15.80
C TRP A 58 2.28 -0.21 15.56
N ARG A 59 2.96 -1.34 15.47
CA ARG A 59 2.32 -2.66 15.22
C ARG A 59 1.14 -2.96 16.16
N PRO A 60 1.27 -2.84 17.50
CA PRO A 60 0.13 -3.05 18.40
C PRO A 60 -0.99 -2.02 18.22
N VAL A 61 -0.67 -0.78 17.85
CA VAL A 61 -1.66 0.26 17.59
C VAL A 61 -2.47 -0.07 16.33
N LEU A 62 -1.82 -0.43 15.23
CA LEU A 62 -2.48 -0.85 13.99
C LEU A 62 -3.44 -2.01 14.25
N ARG A 63 -2.97 -3.03 14.97
CA ARG A 63 -3.79 -4.21 15.35
C ARG A 63 -5.01 -3.79 16.19
N ALA A 64 -4.83 -2.90 17.16
CA ALA A 64 -5.93 -2.41 18.01
C ALA A 64 -6.98 -1.60 17.21
N HIS A 65 -6.59 -1.04 16.06
CA HIS A 65 -7.49 -0.35 15.13
C HIS A 65 -8.08 -1.29 14.06
N GLY A 66 -7.89 -2.61 14.18
CA GLY A 66 -8.43 -3.59 13.23
C GLY A 66 -7.69 -3.63 11.88
N ILE A 67 -6.47 -3.09 11.82
CA ILE A 67 -5.63 -3.08 10.62
C ILE A 67 -4.64 -4.24 10.71
N THR A 68 -4.68 -5.15 9.74
CA THR A 68 -3.71 -6.24 9.58
C THR A 68 -2.52 -5.74 8.78
N LEU A 69 -1.37 -5.61 9.45
CA LEU A 69 -0.12 -5.24 8.79
C LEU A 69 0.52 -6.50 8.21
N LEU A 70 0.81 -6.48 6.90
CA LEU A 70 1.48 -7.55 6.17
C LEU A 70 2.94 -7.15 5.91
N GLU A 71 3.89 -7.92 6.46
CA GLU A 71 5.33 -7.65 6.40
C GLU A 71 6.04 -8.88 5.81
N ASN A 72 6.08 -8.99 4.48
CA ASN A 72 6.49 -10.18 3.73
C ASN A 72 5.57 -11.38 4.02
N GLU A 73 4.28 -11.12 4.06
CA GLU A 73 3.22 -12.06 4.41
C GLU A 73 2.01 -11.88 3.49
N ALA A 74 1.15 -12.88 3.44
CA ALA A 74 -0.12 -12.82 2.72
C ALA A 74 -1.30 -13.34 3.55
N ALA A 75 -2.48 -12.83 3.23
CA ALA A 75 -3.77 -13.34 3.64
C ALA A 75 -4.50 -13.92 2.43
N VAL A 76 -4.98 -15.17 2.54
CA VAL A 76 -5.85 -15.80 1.53
C VAL A 76 -7.30 -15.64 2.00
N LEU A 77 -8.05 -14.83 1.32
CA LEU A 77 -9.41 -14.44 1.69
C LEU A 77 -10.44 -15.26 0.91
N PRO A 78 -11.46 -15.85 1.57
CA PRO A 78 -12.55 -16.50 0.87
C PRO A 78 -13.46 -15.44 0.22
N VAL A 79 -13.70 -15.54 -1.08
CA VAL A 79 -14.53 -14.61 -1.84
C VAL A 79 -15.49 -15.38 -2.74
N ARG A 80 -16.79 -15.35 -2.43
CA ARG A 80 -17.88 -15.89 -3.30
C ARG A 80 -17.61 -17.31 -3.81
N GLY A 81 -17.14 -18.21 -2.95
CA GLY A 81 -16.85 -19.60 -3.33
C GLY A 81 -15.48 -19.80 -4.02
N SER A 82 -14.70 -18.75 -4.13
CA SER A 82 -13.30 -18.74 -4.58
C SER A 82 -12.40 -18.11 -3.50
N HIS A 83 -11.26 -17.59 -3.90
CA HIS A 83 -10.32 -16.92 -3.00
C HIS A 83 -9.68 -15.72 -3.67
N LEU A 84 -9.12 -14.83 -2.86
CA LEU A 84 -8.26 -13.73 -3.24
C LEU A 84 -7.07 -13.71 -2.32
N THR A 85 -5.86 -13.74 -2.87
CA THR A 85 -4.64 -13.52 -2.10
C THR A 85 -4.32 -12.03 -2.05
N VAL A 86 -4.13 -11.52 -0.83
CA VAL A 86 -3.62 -10.17 -0.58
C VAL A 86 -2.29 -10.31 0.15
N ALA A 87 -1.21 -9.90 -0.48
CA ALA A 87 0.12 -9.90 0.08
C ALA A 87 0.61 -8.48 0.37
N GLY A 88 1.49 -8.35 1.34
CA GLY A 88 2.19 -7.11 1.65
C GLY A 88 3.67 -7.37 1.90
N VAL A 89 4.51 -6.49 1.42
CA VAL A 89 5.96 -6.54 1.65
C VAL A 89 6.43 -5.37 2.50
N THR A 90 7.60 -5.53 3.11
CA THR A 90 8.32 -4.47 3.81
C THR A 90 8.88 -3.44 2.81
N ASP A 91 9.41 -2.32 3.29
CA ASP A 91 10.09 -1.32 2.44
C ASP A 91 11.60 -1.56 2.42
N ASN A 92 12.27 -1.10 1.36
CA ASN A 92 13.72 -1.20 1.19
C ASN A 92 14.51 -0.51 2.33
N VAL A 93 13.89 0.49 2.99
CA VAL A 93 14.52 1.20 4.11
C VAL A 93 14.64 0.32 5.36
N ALA A 94 13.89 -0.77 5.47
CA ALA A 94 13.85 -1.66 6.63
C ALA A 94 15.24 -2.12 7.09
N GLY A 95 16.14 -2.42 6.14
CA GLY A 95 17.51 -2.82 6.43
C GLY A 95 18.33 -1.79 7.23
N ARG A 96 18.03 -0.50 7.10
CA ARG A 96 18.67 0.56 7.90
C ARG A 96 18.29 0.51 9.39
N PHE A 97 17.18 -0.18 9.69
CA PHE A 97 16.64 -0.37 11.05
C PHE A 97 16.86 -1.78 11.56
N GLY A 98 17.70 -2.59 10.89
CA GLY A 98 17.98 -3.98 11.27
C GLY A 98 16.78 -4.93 11.05
N LEU A 99 15.82 -4.54 10.21
CA LEU A 99 14.64 -5.32 9.87
C LEU A 99 14.76 -5.91 8.44
N PRO A 100 14.08 -7.03 8.15
CA PRO A 100 14.11 -7.62 6.81
C PRO A 100 13.57 -6.67 5.74
N GLY A 101 14.29 -6.57 4.61
CA GLY A 101 13.82 -5.89 3.41
C GLY A 101 12.65 -6.60 2.73
N PRO A 102 12.12 -6.04 1.61
CA PRO A 102 11.02 -6.65 0.89
C PRO A 102 11.41 -8.01 0.32
N ASP A 103 10.53 -8.98 0.54
CA ASP A 103 10.65 -10.37 0.06
C ASP A 103 9.30 -10.83 -0.51
N PRO A 104 9.01 -10.50 -1.77
CA PRO A 104 7.75 -10.87 -2.40
C PRO A 104 7.64 -12.39 -2.63
N HIS A 105 8.75 -13.09 -2.85
CA HIS A 105 8.73 -14.54 -3.02
C HIS A 105 8.23 -15.22 -1.76
N ARG A 106 8.76 -14.84 -0.59
CA ARG A 106 8.29 -15.32 0.70
C ARG A 106 6.82 -14.97 0.93
N ALA A 107 6.42 -13.74 0.64
CA ALA A 107 5.05 -13.29 0.84
C ALA A 107 4.04 -14.08 0.00
N LEU A 108 4.44 -14.54 -1.19
CA LEU A 108 3.57 -15.21 -2.16
C LEU A 108 3.72 -16.73 -2.16
N GLU A 109 4.65 -17.29 -1.38
CA GLU A 109 4.94 -18.72 -1.35
C GLU A 109 3.69 -19.53 -1.00
N GLY A 110 3.37 -20.53 -1.82
CA GLY A 110 2.22 -21.41 -1.62
C GLY A 110 0.85 -20.76 -1.71
N THR A 111 0.76 -19.48 -2.05
CA THR A 111 -0.53 -18.78 -2.15
C THR A 111 -1.17 -18.99 -3.53
N PRO A 112 -2.50 -19.08 -3.63
CA PRO A 112 -3.21 -19.20 -4.90
C PRO A 112 -3.36 -17.85 -5.61
N ARG A 113 -3.54 -17.88 -6.95
CA ARG A 113 -4.03 -16.72 -7.72
C ARG A 113 -5.55 -16.62 -7.64
N PRO A 114 -6.15 -15.40 -7.82
CA PRO A 114 -5.48 -14.14 -8.11
C PRO A 114 -4.76 -13.55 -6.91
N ARG A 115 -3.65 -12.83 -7.18
CA ARG A 115 -2.75 -12.26 -6.18
C ARG A 115 -2.67 -10.74 -6.32
N ILE A 116 -3.02 -10.02 -5.26
CA ILE A 116 -2.77 -8.58 -5.12
C ILE A 116 -1.58 -8.40 -4.19
N LEU A 117 -0.55 -7.70 -4.64
CA LEU A 117 0.61 -7.33 -3.84
C LEU A 117 0.52 -5.85 -3.46
N MET A 118 0.59 -5.54 -2.18
CA MET A 118 0.87 -4.20 -1.67
C MET A 118 2.38 -4.04 -1.49
N ALA A 119 2.96 -3.10 -2.23
CA ALA A 119 4.34 -2.68 -2.08
C ALA A 119 4.37 -1.16 -2.11
N HIS A 120 4.82 -0.51 -1.03
CA HIS A 120 4.78 0.94 -0.93
C HIS A 120 5.46 1.61 -2.12
N LYS A 121 6.68 1.19 -2.45
CA LYS A 121 7.43 1.68 -3.61
C LYS A 121 7.12 0.88 -4.88
N PRO A 122 6.89 1.56 -6.00
CA PRO A 122 6.46 0.92 -7.22
C PRO A 122 7.55 0.15 -7.97
N GLU A 123 8.85 0.46 -7.76
CA GLU A 123 9.95 -0.16 -8.50
C GLU A 123 10.01 -1.69 -8.35
N LEU A 124 9.45 -2.24 -7.26
CA LEU A 124 9.41 -3.69 -7.03
C LEU A 124 8.62 -4.43 -8.12
N PHE A 125 7.75 -3.73 -8.85
CA PHE A 125 6.97 -4.31 -9.95
C PHE A 125 7.83 -4.90 -11.06
N HIS A 126 9.05 -4.41 -11.25
CA HIS A 126 9.98 -4.98 -12.23
C HIS A 126 10.34 -6.45 -11.94
N GLU A 127 10.34 -6.83 -10.67
CA GLU A 127 10.67 -8.18 -10.22
C GLU A 127 9.42 -9.03 -10.02
N THR A 128 8.35 -8.44 -9.50
CA THR A 128 7.15 -9.16 -9.05
C THR A 128 6.15 -9.49 -10.15
N ALA A 129 6.18 -8.79 -11.28
CA ALA A 129 5.19 -8.92 -12.35
C ALA A 129 4.87 -10.38 -12.77
N PRO A 130 5.84 -11.31 -12.86
CA PRO A 130 5.53 -12.71 -13.24
C PRO A 130 4.70 -13.46 -12.18
N GLU A 131 4.70 -13.01 -10.94
CA GLU A 131 4.14 -13.76 -9.80
C GLU A 131 2.79 -13.24 -9.32
N ILE A 132 2.38 -12.06 -9.77
CA ILE A 132 1.18 -11.36 -9.31
C ILE A 132 0.22 -11.07 -10.46
N ASP A 133 -1.00 -10.65 -10.12
CA ASP A 133 -1.98 -10.14 -11.07
C ASP A 133 -2.11 -8.61 -10.96
N LEU A 134 -1.92 -8.08 -9.74
CA LEU A 134 -1.98 -6.65 -9.47
C LEU A 134 -1.00 -6.25 -8.37
N GLN A 135 -0.21 -5.20 -8.61
CA GLN A 135 0.51 -4.47 -7.55
C GLN A 135 -0.16 -3.13 -7.29
N LEU A 136 -0.29 -2.78 -6.01
CA LEU A 136 -0.74 -1.48 -5.55
C LEU A 136 0.41 -0.78 -4.83
N SER A 137 0.72 0.44 -5.24
CA SER A 137 1.83 1.24 -4.70
C SER A 137 1.42 2.68 -4.44
N GLY A 138 2.18 3.36 -3.58
CA GLY A 138 2.09 4.77 -3.27
C GLY A 138 3.42 5.49 -3.48
N HIS A 139 3.95 6.11 -2.43
CA HIS A 139 5.27 6.72 -2.29
C HIS A 139 5.52 8.00 -3.10
N THR A 140 5.14 8.00 -4.36
CA THR A 140 5.48 9.06 -5.33
C THR A 140 4.72 10.36 -5.15
N HIS A 141 3.66 10.35 -4.33
CA HIS A 141 2.69 11.44 -4.21
C HIS A 141 2.17 11.96 -5.56
N GLY A 142 2.19 11.08 -6.59
CA GLY A 142 1.80 11.40 -7.95
C GLY A 142 2.70 12.42 -8.66
N GLY A 143 3.97 12.56 -8.21
CA GLY A 143 4.94 13.47 -8.76
C GLY A 143 4.94 14.87 -8.12
N LEU A 144 4.14 15.11 -7.05
CA LEU A 144 4.00 16.37 -6.30
C LEU A 144 3.48 17.54 -7.15
N ALA A 145 4.00 17.76 -8.35
CA ALA A 145 3.59 18.79 -9.30
C ALA A 145 3.81 18.32 -10.75
N LEU A 146 2.96 18.77 -11.67
CA LEU A 146 2.90 18.31 -13.06
C LEU A 146 4.23 18.36 -13.85
N LEU A 147 5.21 19.15 -13.40
CA LEU A 147 6.51 19.28 -14.07
C LEU A 147 7.65 18.50 -13.42
N LEU A 148 7.39 17.84 -12.27
CA LEU A 148 8.41 17.08 -11.54
C LEU A 148 8.37 15.58 -11.82
N ASP A 149 7.43 15.13 -12.65
CA ASP A 149 7.16 13.72 -12.94
C ASP A 149 8.41 12.94 -13.39
N GLN A 150 9.23 13.54 -14.27
CA GLN A 150 10.45 12.88 -14.76
C GLN A 150 11.49 12.66 -13.67
N GLY A 151 11.67 13.65 -12.79
CA GLY A 151 12.58 13.52 -11.64
C GLY A 151 12.10 12.44 -10.68
N VAL A 152 10.80 12.42 -10.36
CA VAL A 152 10.22 11.41 -9.48
C VAL A 152 10.32 10.01 -10.11
N ALA A 153 10.09 9.88 -11.42
CA ALA A 153 10.22 8.63 -12.14
C ALA A 153 11.62 8.00 -12.01
N LEU A 154 12.68 8.82 -12.13
CA LEU A 154 14.06 8.33 -12.04
C LEU A 154 14.37 7.60 -10.72
N PHE A 155 13.75 8.04 -9.62
CA PHE A 155 13.96 7.45 -8.29
C PHE A 155 12.95 6.36 -7.94
N ASN A 156 11.99 6.08 -8.84
CA ASN A 156 10.89 5.15 -8.59
C ASN A 156 10.72 4.13 -9.72
N GLY A 157 11.82 3.69 -10.32
CA GLY A 157 11.80 2.65 -11.36
C GLY A 157 11.07 3.03 -12.65
N GLY A 158 10.93 4.33 -12.92
CA GLY A 158 10.17 4.84 -14.07
C GLY A 158 8.70 5.09 -13.80
N PHE A 159 8.23 4.84 -12.57
CA PHE A 159 6.81 4.96 -12.20
C PHE A 159 6.52 6.26 -11.43
N VAL A 160 5.35 6.87 -11.68
CA VAL A 160 4.91 8.09 -10.98
C VAL A 160 3.48 7.96 -10.46
N ARG A 161 2.50 7.76 -11.34
CA ARG A 161 1.08 7.63 -10.99
C ARG A 161 0.30 6.93 -12.09
N GLY A 162 -0.84 6.36 -11.72
CA GLY A 162 -1.76 5.71 -12.66
C GLY A 162 -1.39 4.26 -12.95
N TRP A 163 -1.87 3.77 -14.10
CA TRP A 163 -1.77 2.38 -14.49
C TRP A 163 -0.54 2.11 -15.33
N TYR A 164 0.13 1.00 -15.01
CA TYR A 164 1.19 0.39 -15.80
C TYR A 164 0.89 -1.09 -16.01
N ALA A 165 1.51 -1.68 -17.02
CA ALA A 165 1.34 -3.09 -17.34
C ALA A 165 2.67 -3.70 -17.73
N ARG A 166 2.86 -4.97 -17.35
CA ARG A 166 3.95 -5.82 -17.80
C ARG A 166 3.43 -7.24 -17.90
N ASP A 167 3.44 -7.80 -19.11
CA ASP A 167 2.82 -9.07 -19.42
C ASP A 167 1.34 -9.08 -18.97
N ASP A 168 0.92 -10.06 -18.18
CA ASP A 168 -0.45 -10.14 -17.65
C ASP A 168 -0.65 -9.35 -16.35
N ALA A 169 0.43 -8.87 -15.73
CA ALA A 169 0.37 -8.12 -14.49
C ALA A 169 0.05 -6.65 -14.70
N ARG A 170 -0.59 -6.06 -13.71
CA ARG A 170 -0.89 -4.62 -13.64
C ARG A 170 -0.27 -4.01 -12.40
N LEU A 171 0.17 -2.77 -12.53
CA LEU A 171 0.57 -1.92 -11.40
C LEU A 171 -0.32 -0.68 -11.40
N TYR A 172 -0.81 -0.32 -10.22
CA TYR A 172 -1.38 1.01 -10.00
C TYR A 172 -0.55 1.76 -8.97
N VAL A 173 -0.11 2.96 -9.34
CA VAL A 173 0.58 3.89 -8.45
C VAL A 173 -0.37 5.02 -8.09
N GLY A 174 -0.86 5.00 -6.85
CA GLY A 174 -1.77 6.00 -6.31
C GLY A 174 -1.03 7.27 -5.89
N PRO A 175 -1.60 8.46 -6.12
CA PRO A 175 -1.03 9.71 -5.59
C PRO A 175 -1.21 9.82 -4.06
N GLY A 176 -1.99 8.93 -3.46
CA GLY A 176 -2.30 8.94 -2.03
C GLY A 176 -3.31 10.00 -1.62
N SER A 177 -3.76 9.94 -0.37
CA SER A 177 -4.76 10.86 0.20
C SER A 177 -4.13 11.99 1.04
N GLY A 178 -2.92 11.79 1.55
CA GLY A 178 -2.18 12.73 2.40
C GLY A 178 -1.26 13.68 1.63
N LEU A 179 -0.65 14.60 2.37
CA LEU A 179 0.44 15.47 1.90
C LEU A 179 1.76 14.91 2.43
N TRP A 180 2.83 15.10 1.66
CA TRP A 180 4.17 14.80 2.15
C TRP A 180 4.62 15.88 3.14
N GLY A 181 5.00 15.46 4.36
CA GLY A 181 5.40 16.39 5.43
C GLY A 181 6.61 17.26 5.10
N GLY A 182 7.52 16.78 4.25
CA GLY A 182 8.68 17.54 3.80
C GLY A 182 8.38 18.64 2.78
N PHE A 183 7.31 18.46 2.00
CA PHE A 183 6.86 19.45 1.00
C PHE A 183 5.34 19.33 0.82
N PRO A 184 4.55 20.00 1.69
CA PRO A 184 3.10 19.82 1.77
C PRO A 184 2.37 20.56 0.63
N LEU A 185 2.71 20.28 -0.61
CA LEU A 185 2.15 20.88 -1.79
C LEU A 185 1.72 19.83 -2.81
N ARG A 186 0.53 20.01 -3.41
CA ARG A 186 0.05 19.29 -4.58
C ARG A 186 -0.41 20.29 -5.62
N LEU A 187 0.27 20.37 -6.76
CA LEU A 187 -0.10 21.23 -7.88
C LEU A 187 -0.54 20.38 -9.08
N GLY A 188 -1.83 20.36 -9.35
CA GLY A 188 -2.42 19.57 -10.44
C GLY A 188 -2.47 18.05 -10.18
N VAL A 189 -2.14 17.60 -8.96
CA VAL A 189 -2.21 16.21 -8.54
C VAL A 189 -3.14 16.09 -7.34
N PRO A 190 -4.44 15.83 -7.54
CA PRO A 190 -5.40 15.73 -6.46
C PRO A 190 -5.15 14.52 -5.57
N SER A 191 -5.60 14.59 -4.31
CA SER A 191 -5.69 13.45 -3.42
C SER A 191 -6.70 12.43 -3.96
N GLU A 192 -6.43 11.14 -3.76
CA GLU A 192 -7.25 10.08 -4.34
C GLU A 192 -7.56 8.96 -3.33
N ILE A 193 -8.77 8.44 -3.43
CA ILE A 193 -9.17 7.12 -2.93
C ILE A 193 -9.57 6.31 -4.16
N LEU A 194 -8.82 5.26 -4.46
CA LEU A 194 -9.09 4.38 -5.61
C LEU A 194 -10.13 3.32 -5.23
N LEU A 195 -11.20 3.22 -6.00
CA LEU A 195 -12.13 2.09 -5.95
C LEU A 195 -11.87 1.14 -7.12
N LEU A 196 -11.41 -0.07 -6.81
CA LEU A 196 -11.21 -1.14 -7.78
C LEU A 196 -12.37 -2.12 -7.73
N VAL A 197 -12.88 -2.53 -8.90
CA VAL A 197 -13.87 -3.59 -9.02
C VAL A 197 -13.21 -4.79 -9.70
N LEU A 198 -12.92 -5.82 -8.91
CA LEU A 198 -12.38 -7.07 -9.41
C LEU A 198 -13.51 -7.91 -10.00
N ARG A 199 -13.29 -8.50 -11.17
CA ARG A 199 -14.24 -9.37 -11.85
C ARG A 199 -13.54 -10.67 -12.27
N ALA A 200 -14.20 -11.80 -12.09
CA ALA A 200 -13.74 -13.04 -12.67
C ALA A 200 -13.71 -12.92 -14.21
N PRO A 201 -12.73 -13.54 -14.88
CA PRO A 201 -12.77 -13.65 -16.34
C PRO A 201 -14.08 -14.37 -16.76
N ARG A 202 -14.62 -13.94 -17.90
CA ARG A 202 -15.79 -14.56 -18.49
C ARG A 202 -15.42 -15.87 -19.19
#